data_3cf68176e96b2ea8b13aaf3e9a7ed2b6
#
_entry.id   3cf68176e96b2ea8b13aaf3e9a7ed2b6
#
_cell.length_a   1.000
_cell.length_b   1.000
_cell.length_c   1.000
_cell.angle_alpha   90.00
_cell.angle_beta   90.00
_cell.angle_gamma   90.00
#
_symmetry.space_group_name_H-M   'P 1'
#
loop_
_entity.id
_entity.type
_entity.pdbx_description
1 polymer ?
#
loop_
_entity_poly.entity_id
_entity_poly.type
_entity_poly.pdbx_seq_one_letter_code
_entity_poly.pdbx_strand_id
1 'polypeptide(L)'
;MKKMKLIFVMMALMLAVPTFAAIDTIAVDVGISVFKLMPIGIVPFEEEGKIKWTSEAPHKILTRDANLSGRFEAVPSDKFDLVLFSKKRARQYVSGSATKLSNGKIKLDCYLYAAETKDVLLGESYTVKPHEVRQAIHSFFDKVVYRLFGERGVASTKLAYVSKIDGIKQVVISDYDGFSRRQITRDSSINMMPVWQKDNKGLVYVSFRHNRPNLYAISFGGKETPLFTQFPQTFSPAVNPKTGELLFSVTESGKTEIYRGDMKKGTAQKFLHLKSNQVSPSWSPFASEVLFSSDRGGSPQVYAVGNDGTDVRRITFMGHYNERASWSPEGDRIVYTSMDDGKMNIYTCALDGTDITQLTSNAGNNEHPTWSPDGKLIAFASDRGGNYQIYIMRKDGSGVTRITNGTENTSPTWSWFFDEKKKK
;
A
#
# COMPACT_ATOMS: atom_id res chain seq x y z
N MET A 1 81.48 -12.40 -61.07
CA MET A 1 80.67 -13.32 -60.33
C MET A 1 80.54 -12.84 -58.89
N LYS A 2 79.49 -12.10 -58.58
CA LYS A 2 79.15 -11.71 -57.22
C LYS A 2 77.67 -11.96 -57.04
N LYS A 3 77.27 -12.84 -56.13
CA LYS A 3 75.90 -13.22 -55.75
C LYS A 3 75.31 -12.07 -54.90
N MET A 4 74.25 -11.46 -55.42
CA MET A 4 73.50 -10.47 -54.66
C MET A 4 72.36 -11.18 -53.89
N LYS A 5 72.40 -11.15 -52.58
CA LYS A 5 71.37 -11.72 -51.72
C LYS A 5 70.24 -10.69 -51.59
N LEU A 6 69.07 -11.06 -52.08
CA LEU A 6 67.81 -10.25 -51.95
C LEU A 6 67.26 -10.52 -50.55
N ILE A 7 67.24 -9.52 -49.69
CA ILE A 7 66.64 -9.58 -48.38
C ILE A 7 65.13 -9.11 -48.56
N PHE A 8 64.21 -10.07 -48.39
CA PHE A 8 62.79 -9.78 -48.29
C PHE A 8 62.48 -9.21 -46.89
N VAL A 9 62.18 -7.96 -46.79
CA VAL A 9 61.61 -7.36 -45.57
C VAL A 9 60.10 -7.59 -45.61
N MET A 10 59.63 -8.51 -44.81
CA MET A 10 58.21 -8.78 -44.63
C MET A 10 57.65 -7.77 -43.62
N MET A 11 56.97 -6.74 -44.11
CA MET A 11 56.30 -5.73 -43.30
C MET A 11 54.97 -6.33 -42.80
N ALA A 12 54.98 -6.84 -41.56
CA ALA A 12 53.76 -7.31 -40.91
C ALA A 12 52.87 -6.14 -40.59
N LEU A 13 51.77 -6.00 -41.33
CA LEU A 13 50.68 -5.06 -41.00
C LEU A 13 49.94 -5.62 -39.79
N MET A 14 50.23 -5.15 -38.59
CA MET A 14 49.38 -5.43 -37.42
C MET A 14 48.07 -4.67 -37.59
N LEU A 15 47.03 -5.37 -38.00
CA LEU A 15 45.64 -4.93 -37.84
C LEU A 15 45.35 -4.89 -36.32
N ALA A 16 45.32 -3.70 -35.76
CA ALA A 16 44.80 -3.48 -34.44
C ALA A 16 43.30 -3.79 -34.45
N VAL A 17 42.91 -4.96 -33.93
CA VAL A 17 41.54 -5.28 -33.59
C VAL A 17 41.18 -4.41 -32.40
N PRO A 18 40.13 -3.56 -32.46
CA PRO A 18 39.71 -2.86 -31.27
C PRO A 18 39.25 -3.90 -30.26
N THR A 19 39.98 -4.04 -29.18
CA THR A 19 39.51 -4.73 -28.01
C THR A 19 38.32 -3.91 -27.50
N PHE A 20 37.10 -4.43 -27.71
CA PHE A 20 35.96 -3.98 -26.94
C PHE A 20 36.34 -4.14 -25.47
N ALA A 21 36.51 -3.01 -24.78
CA ALA A 21 36.59 -3.00 -23.33
C ALA A 21 35.38 -3.78 -22.83
N ALA A 22 35.64 -4.83 -22.06
CA ALA A 22 34.58 -5.47 -21.30
C ALA A 22 33.83 -4.38 -20.57
N ILE A 23 32.51 -4.27 -20.81
CA ILE A 23 31.66 -3.45 -19.99
C ILE A 23 31.82 -4.07 -18.61
N ASP A 24 32.54 -3.37 -17.74
CA ASP A 24 32.52 -3.67 -16.31
C ASP A 24 31.07 -3.73 -15.92
N THR A 25 30.60 -4.94 -15.65
CA THR A 25 29.34 -5.12 -14.93
C THR A 25 29.53 -4.35 -13.64
N ILE A 26 28.94 -3.18 -13.58
CA ILE A 26 28.76 -2.48 -12.32
C ILE A 26 27.91 -3.44 -11.49
N ALA A 27 28.58 -4.22 -10.65
CA ALA A 27 27.93 -4.89 -9.55
C ALA A 27 27.35 -3.76 -8.72
N VAL A 28 26.06 -3.47 -8.94
CA VAL A 28 25.29 -2.64 -8.02
C VAL A 28 25.29 -3.47 -6.75
N ASP A 29 26.18 -3.13 -5.84
CA ASP A 29 26.12 -3.57 -4.46
C ASP A 29 24.80 -2.98 -3.96
N VAL A 30 23.73 -3.79 -4.03
CA VAL A 30 22.45 -3.50 -3.42
C VAL A 30 22.76 -3.55 -1.93
N GLY A 31 23.30 -2.46 -1.41
CA GLY A 31 23.40 -2.21 0.00
C GLY A 31 21.99 -2.32 0.53
N ILE A 32 21.63 -3.52 1.03
CA ILE A 32 20.40 -3.73 1.77
C ILE A 32 20.50 -2.74 2.93
N SER A 33 19.85 -1.61 2.78
CA SER A 33 19.62 -0.69 3.87
C SER A 33 18.82 -1.48 4.89
N VAL A 34 19.53 -2.12 5.82
CA VAL A 34 18.91 -2.88 6.91
C VAL A 34 18.14 -1.84 7.71
N PHE A 35 16.86 -1.76 7.44
CA PHE A 35 15.93 -0.90 8.17
C PHE A 35 16.00 -1.32 9.64
N LYS A 36 16.73 -0.55 10.45
CA LYS A 36 16.94 -0.90 11.85
C LYS A 36 15.67 -0.56 12.62
N LEU A 37 14.87 -1.60 12.87
CA LEU A 37 13.68 -1.48 13.70
C LEU A 37 14.08 -1.10 15.11
N MET A 38 13.27 -0.26 15.77
CA MET A 38 13.45 0.11 17.16
C MET A 38 12.76 -0.94 18.05
N PRO A 39 13.51 -1.66 18.92
CA PRO A 39 12.88 -2.57 19.87
C PRO A 39 12.00 -1.82 20.86
N ILE A 40 10.77 -2.32 21.10
CA ILE A 40 9.83 -1.77 22.06
C ILE A 40 9.28 -2.88 22.96
N GLY A 41 9.35 -2.72 24.27
CA GLY A 41 8.79 -3.66 25.23
C GLY A 41 7.26 -3.64 25.17
N ILE A 42 6.62 -4.81 25.22
CA ILE A 42 5.17 -4.94 25.31
C ILE A 42 4.83 -5.76 26.55
N VAL A 43 4.15 -5.13 27.51
CA VAL A 43 3.74 -5.74 28.77
C VAL A 43 2.22 -5.85 28.81
N PRO A 44 1.65 -6.98 29.30
CA PRO A 44 0.21 -7.11 29.46
C PRO A 44 -0.39 -5.99 30.33
N PHE A 45 -1.64 -5.66 30.05
CA PHE A 45 -2.40 -4.73 30.85
C PHE A 45 -2.86 -5.39 32.13
N GLU A 46 -2.85 -4.69 33.23
CA GLU A 46 -3.48 -5.09 34.49
C GLU A 46 -5.00 -5.08 34.31
N GLU A 47 -5.69 -6.16 34.67
CA GLU A 47 -7.12 -6.29 34.47
C GLU A 47 -7.86 -6.21 35.82
N GLU A 48 -8.78 -5.26 35.94
CA GLU A 48 -9.71 -5.14 37.04
C GLU A 48 -11.10 -5.65 36.62
N GLY A 49 -11.53 -6.74 37.25
CA GLY A 49 -12.73 -7.48 36.91
C GLY A 49 -12.48 -8.51 35.80
N LYS A 50 -13.42 -9.46 35.63
CA LYS A 50 -13.35 -10.43 34.52
C LYS A 50 -13.71 -9.75 33.22
N ILE A 51 -12.72 -9.42 32.38
CA ILE A 51 -12.91 -8.86 31.04
C ILE A 51 -12.91 -10.00 30.02
N LYS A 52 -14.02 -10.14 29.29
CA LYS A 52 -14.08 -11.01 28.14
C LYS A 52 -13.79 -10.15 26.90
N TRP A 53 -12.60 -10.27 26.36
CA TRP A 53 -12.20 -9.57 25.14
C TRP A 53 -13.02 -10.06 23.95
N THR A 54 -13.59 -9.16 23.19
CA THR A 54 -14.37 -9.49 21.97
C THR A 54 -13.48 -9.83 20.77
N SER A 55 -12.20 -9.43 20.83
CA SER A 55 -11.18 -9.81 19.85
C SER A 55 -9.95 -10.35 20.58
N GLU A 56 -8.95 -9.50 20.79
CA GLU A 56 -7.69 -9.83 21.45
C GLU A 56 -7.46 -8.89 22.63
N ALA A 57 -6.67 -9.34 23.61
CA ALA A 57 -6.22 -8.47 24.71
C ALA A 57 -5.30 -7.35 24.18
N PRO A 58 -5.27 -6.18 24.83
CA PRO A 58 -4.53 -5.01 24.37
C PRO A 58 -3.07 -5.27 23.99
N HIS A 59 -2.32 -6.02 24.78
CA HIS A 59 -0.92 -6.33 24.53
C HIS A 59 -0.68 -7.12 23.24
N LYS A 60 -1.63 -8.00 22.84
CA LYS A 60 -1.53 -8.76 21.58
C LYS A 60 -1.74 -7.84 20.37
N ILE A 61 -2.67 -6.89 20.46
CA ILE A 61 -2.91 -5.89 19.43
C ILE A 61 -1.65 -5.01 19.28
N LEU A 62 -1.10 -4.51 20.41
CA LEU A 62 0.13 -3.71 20.42
C LEU A 62 1.34 -4.45 19.86
N THR A 63 1.49 -5.75 20.17
CA THR A 63 2.55 -6.59 19.61
C THR A 63 2.44 -6.66 18.08
N ARG A 64 1.23 -6.83 17.57
CA ARG A 64 0.98 -6.86 16.13
C ARG A 64 1.23 -5.51 15.48
N ASP A 65 0.72 -4.42 16.08
CA ASP A 65 0.93 -3.07 15.59
C ASP A 65 2.43 -2.72 15.53
N ALA A 66 3.19 -3.08 16.56
CA ALA A 66 4.64 -2.87 16.57
C ALA A 66 5.31 -3.59 15.41
N ASN A 67 5.05 -4.88 15.23
CA ASN A 67 5.68 -5.71 14.19
C ASN A 67 5.26 -5.31 12.76
N LEU A 68 4.01 -4.85 12.57
CA LEU A 68 3.52 -4.41 11.26
C LEU A 68 3.88 -2.96 10.92
N SER A 69 4.18 -2.12 11.92
CA SER A 69 4.38 -0.67 11.71
C SER A 69 5.53 -0.29 10.76
N GLY A 70 6.43 -1.22 10.46
CA GLY A 70 7.67 -0.94 9.74
C GLY A 70 8.69 -0.11 10.54
N ARG A 71 8.43 0.16 11.83
CA ARG A 71 9.24 1.03 12.70
C ARG A 71 9.80 0.30 13.92
N PHE A 72 9.04 -0.67 14.45
CA PHE A 72 9.36 -1.35 15.69
C PHE A 72 9.59 -2.84 15.50
N GLU A 73 10.37 -3.41 16.41
CA GLU A 73 10.41 -4.82 16.74
C GLU A 73 9.79 -4.99 18.12
N ALA A 74 8.67 -5.72 18.20
CA ALA A 74 8.03 -6.00 19.49
C ALA A 74 8.90 -6.92 20.35
N VAL A 75 9.06 -6.56 21.61
CA VAL A 75 9.71 -7.39 22.66
C VAL A 75 8.64 -7.71 23.71
N PRO A 76 7.78 -8.75 23.48
CA PRO A 76 6.74 -9.11 24.42
C PRO A 76 7.36 -9.74 25.70
N SER A 77 6.74 -9.47 26.83
CA SER A 77 7.09 -10.05 28.13
C SER A 77 5.81 -10.22 28.96
N ASP A 78 5.72 -11.27 29.76
CA ASP A 78 4.54 -11.53 30.63
C ASP A 78 4.41 -10.51 31.77
N LYS A 79 5.48 -9.83 32.11
CA LYS A 79 5.58 -8.75 33.11
C LYS A 79 6.69 -7.79 32.75
N PHE A 80 6.76 -6.65 33.44
CA PHE A 80 7.90 -5.77 33.30
C PHE A 80 9.21 -6.50 33.62
N ASP A 81 10.13 -6.51 32.66
CA ASP A 81 11.44 -7.19 32.73
C ASP A 81 12.54 -6.30 32.14
N LEU A 82 13.20 -5.52 33.03
CA LEU A 82 14.27 -4.61 32.64
C LEU A 82 15.48 -5.36 32.05
N VAL A 83 15.78 -6.57 32.53
CA VAL A 83 16.91 -7.38 32.04
C VAL A 83 16.67 -7.79 30.60
N LEU A 84 15.47 -8.31 30.29
CA LEU A 84 15.07 -8.65 28.95
C LEU A 84 15.12 -7.43 28.03
N PHE A 85 14.54 -6.30 28.46
CA PHE A 85 14.47 -5.08 27.65
C PHE A 85 15.87 -4.51 27.38
N SER A 86 16.76 -4.47 28.37
CA SER A 86 18.15 -4.05 28.20
C SER A 86 18.89 -4.97 27.23
N LYS A 87 18.77 -6.31 27.38
CA LYS A 87 19.36 -7.30 26.48
C LYS A 87 18.89 -7.12 25.04
N LYS A 88 17.61 -6.79 24.84
CA LYS A 88 17.00 -6.54 23.53
C LYS A 88 17.13 -5.08 23.07
N ARG A 89 17.74 -4.21 23.87
CA ARG A 89 17.87 -2.76 23.59
C ARG A 89 16.54 -2.02 23.47
N ALA A 90 15.47 -2.54 24.09
CA ALA A 90 14.19 -1.87 24.18
C ALA A 90 14.24 -0.80 25.28
N ARG A 91 14.46 0.44 24.89
CA ARG A 91 14.57 1.59 25.81
C ARG A 91 13.20 2.11 26.29
N GLN A 92 12.15 1.73 25.61
CA GLN A 92 10.76 2.07 25.94
C GLN A 92 9.93 0.79 26.02
N TYR A 93 8.85 0.85 26.80
CA TYR A 93 7.84 -0.19 26.81
C TYR A 93 6.44 0.40 26.92
N VAL A 94 5.45 -0.35 26.43
CA VAL A 94 4.03 -0.03 26.59
C VAL A 94 3.36 -1.01 27.53
N SER A 95 2.47 -0.49 28.38
CA SER A 95 1.63 -1.23 29.30
C SER A 95 0.41 -0.38 29.67
N GLY A 96 -0.42 -0.86 30.58
CA GLY A 96 -1.60 -0.12 31.01
C GLY A 96 -2.48 -0.91 31.95
N SER A 97 -3.69 -0.40 32.16
CA SER A 97 -4.75 -1.10 32.88
C SER A 97 -6.06 -1.11 32.10
N ALA A 98 -6.89 -2.10 32.39
CA ALA A 98 -8.20 -2.25 31.80
C ALA A 98 -9.21 -2.56 32.92
N THR A 99 -10.20 -1.69 33.08
CA THR A 99 -11.24 -1.81 34.12
C THR A 99 -12.61 -1.98 33.48
N LYS A 100 -13.35 -3.03 33.88
CA LYS A 100 -14.73 -3.22 33.45
C LYS A 100 -15.65 -2.35 34.27
N LEU A 101 -16.36 -1.41 33.61
CA LEU A 101 -17.29 -0.50 34.25
C LEU A 101 -18.68 -1.13 34.42
N SER A 102 -19.48 -0.64 35.36
CA SER A 102 -20.85 -1.10 35.65
C SER A 102 -21.80 -0.95 34.47
N ASN A 103 -21.56 0.01 33.57
CA ASN A 103 -22.35 0.21 32.34
C ASN A 103 -21.92 -0.68 31.16
N GLY A 104 -21.07 -1.67 31.41
CA GLY A 104 -20.58 -2.62 30.41
C GLY A 104 -19.49 -2.08 29.47
N LYS A 105 -19.06 -0.82 29.62
CA LYS A 105 -17.90 -0.28 28.93
C LYS A 105 -16.59 -0.75 29.58
N ILE A 106 -15.49 -0.56 28.87
CA ILE A 106 -14.15 -0.81 29.36
C ILE A 106 -13.40 0.53 29.40
N LYS A 107 -12.82 0.84 30.55
CA LYS A 107 -11.84 1.91 30.68
C LYS A 107 -10.46 1.33 30.43
N LEU A 108 -9.70 1.94 29.53
CA LEU A 108 -8.33 1.58 29.19
C LEU A 108 -7.45 2.76 29.54
N ASP A 109 -6.50 2.58 30.44
CA ASP A 109 -5.44 3.53 30.70
C ASP A 109 -4.14 2.97 30.10
N CYS A 110 -3.64 3.63 29.04
CA CYS A 110 -2.55 3.16 28.20
C CYS A 110 -1.34 4.06 28.39
N TYR A 111 -0.16 3.47 28.58
CA TYR A 111 1.05 4.24 28.85
C TYR A 111 2.24 3.74 28.01
N LEU A 112 3.06 4.71 27.58
CA LEU A 112 4.42 4.49 27.11
C LEU A 112 5.38 4.94 28.19
N TYR A 113 6.31 4.10 28.56
CA TYR A 113 7.30 4.34 29.61
C TYR A 113 8.73 4.31 29.07
N ALA A 114 9.63 5.06 29.74
CA ALA A 114 11.06 4.81 29.65
C ALA A 114 11.40 3.54 30.45
N ALA A 115 12.14 2.59 29.87
CA ALA A 115 12.36 1.28 30.51
C ALA A 115 13.25 1.37 31.78
N GLU A 116 14.26 2.22 31.76
CA GLU A 116 15.22 2.35 32.87
C GLU A 116 14.63 3.12 34.05
N THR A 117 14.00 4.28 33.79
CA THR A 117 13.51 5.17 34.85
C THR A 117 12.07 4.93 35.24
N LYS A 118 11.31 4.22 34.39
CA LYS A 118 9.84 4.03 34.45
C LYS A 118 9.03 5.33 34.35
N ASP A 119 9.66 6.40 33.85
CA ASP A 119 8.95 7.65 33.62
C ASP A 119 7.90 7.48 32.53
N VAL A 120 6.74 8.10 32.74
CA VAL A 120 5.66 8.11 31.74
C VAL A 120 6.02 9.11 30.61
N LEU A 121 6.23 8.59 29.41
CA LEU A 121 6.52 9.39 28.21
C LEU A 121 5.23 9.82 27.47
N LEU A 122 4.17 9.00 27.58
CA LEU A 122 2.85 9.24 27.03
C LEU A 122 1.82 8.49 27.87
N GLY A 123 0.70 9.14 28.21
CA GLY A 123 -0.44 8.54 28.88
C GLY A 123 -1.75 8.91 28.18
N GLU A 124 -2.62 7.93 27.97
CA GLU A 124 -3.93 8.09 27.34
C GLU A 124 -4.98 7.24 28.03
N SER A 125 -6.20 7.79 28.15
CA SER A 125 -7.33 7.09 28.73
C SER A 125 -8.50 7.02 27.76
N TYR A 126 -9.08 5.84 27.60
CA TYR A 126 -10.22 5.58 26.71
C TYR A 126 -11.34 4.92 27.51
N THR A 127 -12.60 5.33 27.28
CA THR A 127 -13.79 4.64 27.79
C THR A 127 -14.62 4.21 26.60
N VAL A 128 -14.58 2.92 26.27
CA VAL A 128 -15.07 2.36 25.02
C VAL A 128 -15.98 1.16 25.25
N LYS A 129 -16.80 0.82 24.26
CA LYS A 129 -17.50 -0.45 24.23
C LYS A 129 -16.53 -1.60 23.96
N PRO A 130 -16.84 -2.85 24.37
CA PRO A 130 -15.93 -3.99 24.17
C PRO A 130 -15.45 -4.18 22.72
N HIS A 131 -16.29 -3.93 21.71
CA HIS A 131 -15.93 -4.05 20.31
C HIS A 131 -15.11 -2.87 19.74
N GLU A 132 -14.97 -1.79 20.51
CA GLU A 132 -14.20 -0.60 20.14
C GLU A 132 -12.77 -0.62 20.74
N VAL A 133 -12.48 -1.58 21.61
CA VAL A 133 -11.16 -1.71 22.28
C VAL A 133 -10.02 -1.73 21.27
N ARG A 134 -10.16 -2.52 20.20
CA ARG A 134 -9.14 -2.62 19.17
C ARG A 134 -8.81 -1.28 18.54
N GLN A 135 -9.84 -0.50 18.18
CA GLN A 135 -9.65 0.83 17.61
C GLN A 135 -8.98 1.80 18.60
N ALA A 136 -9.31 1.71 19.90
CA ALA A 136 -8.67 2.54 20.94
C ALA A 136 -7.17 2.21 21.07
N ILE A 137 -6.81 0.93 21.04
CA ILE A 137 -5.40 0.48 21.10
C ILE A 137 -4.63 0.90 19.87
N HIS A 138 -5.18 0.75 18.66
CA HIS A 138 -4.57 1.27 17.43
C HIS A 138 -4.34 2.79 17.50
N SER A 139 -5.34 3.54 18.01
CA SER A 139 -5.20 4.99 18.18
C SER A 139 -4.11 5.35 19.20
N PHE A 140 -4.01 4.61 20.29
CA PHE A 140 -2.90 4.77 21.26
C PHE A 140 -1.55 4.48 20.59
N PHE A 141 -1.43 3.38 19.83
CA PHE A 141 -0.20 3.03 19.15
C PHE A 141 0.23 4.10 18.13
N ASP A 142 -0.70 4.68 17.39
CA ASP A 142 -0.40 5.80 16.48
C ASP A 142 0.17 7.01 17.23
N LYS A 143 -0.31 7.28 18.46
CA LYS A 143 0.26 8.32 19.32
C LYS A 143 1.65 7.95 19.86
N VAL A 144 1.91 6.66 20.13
CA VAL A 144 3.27 6.17 20.45
C VAL A 144 4.22 6.44 19.27
N VAL A 145 3.79 6.11 18.03
CA VAL A 145 4.55 6.44 16.82
C VAL A 145 4.84 7.93 16.74
N TYR A 146 3.81 8.76 16.91
CA TYR A 146 3.95 10.21 16.85
C TYR A 146 4.89 10.74 17.95
N ARG A 147 4.77 10.22 19.17
CA ARG A 147 5.62 10.63 20.32
C ARG A 147 7.09 10.33 20.10
N LEU A 148 7.40 9.21 19.43
CA LEU A 148 8.78 8.74 19.25
C LEU A 148 9.42 9.17 17.92
N PHE A 149 8.63 9.42 16.87
CA PHE A 149 9.14 9.74 15.52
C PHE A 149 8.65 11.08 14.97
N GLY A 150 7.67 11.73 15.58
CA GLY A 150 7.07 12.97 15.05
C GLY A 150 6.17 12.76 13.81
N GLU A 151 5.92 11.51 13.41
CA GLU A 151 5.14 11.16 12.25
C GLU A 151 3.84 10.43 12.64
N ARG A 152 2.81 10.53 11.82
CA ARG A 152 1.55 9.81 12.09
C ARG A 152 1.73 8.31 11.91
N GLY A 153 1.18 7.51 12.84
CA GLY A 153 1.08 6.07 12.70
C GLY A 153 -0.08 5.67 11.77
N VAL A 154 -0.10 4.41 11.35
CA VAL A 154 -1.12 3.87 10.43
C VAL A 154 -2.02 2.80 11.06
N ALA A 155 -1.83 2.49 12.34
CA ALA A 155 -2.59 1.41 13.01
C ALA A 155 -4.10 1.67 13.00
N SER A 156 -4.53 2.93 13.09
CA SER A 156 -5.96 3.32 13.00
C SER A 156 -6.52 3.33 11.59
N THR A 157 -5.70 3.09 10.55
CA THR A 157 -6.16 3.09 9.16
C THR A 157 -6.82 1.78 8.77
N LYS A 158 -7.39 1.74 7.56
CA LYS A 158 -8.12 0.58 7.07
C LYS A 158 -7.70 0.21 5.66
N LEU A 159 -7.92 -1.05 5.32
CA LEU A 159 -7.83 -1.55 3.96
C LEU A 159 -9.22 -1.84 3.41
N ALA A 160 -9.44 -1.49 2.14
CA ALA A 160 -10.52 -2.04 1.35
C ALA A 160 -9.92 -2.97 0.30
N TYR A 161 -10.58 -4.07 0.01
CA TYR A 161 -10.12 -5.07 -0.95
C TYR A 161 -11.29 -5.88 -1.50
N VAL A 162 -11.03 -6.66 -2.52
CA VAL A 162 -11.99 -7.61 -3.09
C VAL A 162 -11.80 -8.97 -2.43
N SER A 163 -12.88 -9.58 -1.98
CA SER A 163 -12.89 -10.92 -1.42
C SER A 163 -13.91 -11.80 -2.13
N LYS A 164 -13.55 -13.04 -2.45
CA LYS A 164 -14.48 -14.02 -3.01
C LYS A 164 -15.30 -14.65 -1.86
N ILE A 165 -16.60 -14.32 -1.81
CA ILE A 165 -17.55 -14.77 -0.81
C ILE A 165 -18.64 -15.54 -1.53
N ASP A 166 -18.89 -16.78 -1.16
CA ASP A 166 -19.87 -17.68 -1.80
C ASP A 166 -19.72 -17.72 -3.34
N GLY A 167 -18.46 -17.73 -3.81
CA GLY A 167 -18.13 -17.77 -5.24
C GLY A 167 -18.12 -16.42 -5.94
N ILE A 168 -18.62 -15.34 -5.34
CA ILE A 168 -18.79 -14.01 -5.93
C ILE A 168 -17.77 -13.03 -5.35
N LYS A 169 -17.16 -12.20 -6.21
CA LYS A 169 -16.24 -11.15 -5.78
C LYS A 169 -17.02 -9.98 -5.15
N GLN A 170 -16.71 -9.66 -3.91
CA GLN A 170 -17.36 -8.63 -3.12
C GLN A 170 -16.34 -7.66 -2.51
N VAL A 171 -16.73 -6.41 -2.32
CA VAL A 171 -15.90 -5.41 -1.64
C VAL A 171 -16.01 -5.58 -0.13
N VAL A 172 -14.86 -5.64 0.52
CA VAL A 172 -14.69 -5.80 1.97
C VAL A 172 -13.78 -4.71 2.51
N ILE A 173 -14.00 -4.28 3.75
CA ILE A 173 -13.04 -3.48 4.51
C ILE A 173 -12.58 -4.25 5.75
N SER A 174 -11.38 -3.94 6.21
CA SER A 174 -10.84 -4.41 7.50
C SER A 174 -9.99 -3.32 8.16
N ASP A 175 -9.58 -3.55 9.41
CA ASP A 175 -8.45 -2.83 9.97
C ASP A 175 -7.21 -3.13 9.12
N TYR A 176 -6.18 -2.26 9.20
CA TYR A 176 -4.99 -2.40 8.35
C TYR A 176 -4.28 -3.75 8.52
N ASP A 177 -4.44 -4.39 9.68
CA ASP A 177 -3.87 -5.69 10.04
C ASP A 177 -4.79 -6.90 9.74
N GLY A 178 -5.89 -6.67 9.00
CA GLY A 178 -6.81 -7.69 8.51
C GLY A 178 -7.96 -8.04 9.45
N PHE A 179 -7.99 -7.51 10.68
CA PHE A 179 -9.07 -7.74 11.63
C PHE A 179 -10.31 -6.88 11.35
N SER A 180 -11.36 -7.07 12.14
CA SER A 180 -12.61 -6.31 12.04
C SER A 180 -13.21 -6.30 10.63
N ARG A 181 -13.09 -7.42 9.92
CA ARG A 181 -13.56 -7.58 8.54
C ARG A 181 -15.05 -7.28 8.42
N ARG A 182 -15.43 -6.43 7.47
CA ARG A 182 -16.81 -6.08 7.17
C ARG A 182 -17.06 -6.11 5.67
N GLN A 183 -18.01 -6.93 5.23
CA GLN A 183 -18.48 -6.95 3.85
C GLN A 183 -19.27 -5.68 3.55
N ILE A 184 -18.95 -5.00 2.45
CA ILE A 184 -19.54 -3.74 2.01
C ILE A 184 -20.61 -3.97 0.93
N THR A 185 -20.29 -4.74 -0.09
CA THR A 185 -21.25 -5.12 -1.15
C THR A 185 -21.81 -6.51 -0.89
N ARG A 186 -23.10 -6.74 -1.20
CA ARG A 186 -23.80 -8.01 -0.87
C ARG A 186 -24.76 -8.46 -1.97
N ASP A 187 -24.62 -7.92 -3.17
CA ASP A 187 -25.44 -8.33 -4.31
C ASP A 187 -24.87 -9.60 -5.01
N SER A 188 -25.62 -10.12 -5.98
CA SER A 188 -25.23 -11.30 -6.76
C SER A 188 -24.24 -11.02 -7.89
N SER A 189 -23.71 -9.80 -7.97
CA SER A 189 -22.83 -9.35 -9.04
C SER A 189 -21.37 -9.32 -8.60
N ILE A 190 -20.44 -9.38 -9.56
CA ILE A 190 -19.03 -9.13 -9.31
C ILE A 190 -18.83 -7.66 -8.95
N ASN A 191 -18.19 -7.41 -7.83
CA ASN A 191 -17.80 -6.08 -7.36
C ASN A 191 -16.28 -6.05 -7.14
N MET A 192 -15.58 -5.04 -7.72
CA MET A 192 -14.11 -5.00 -7.73
C MET A 192 -13.56 -3.57 -7.77
N MET A 193 -12.22 -3.45 -7.71
CA MET A 193 -11.48 -2.18 -7.78
C MET A 193 -11.99 -1.11 -6.81
N PRO A 194 -12.10 -1.40 -5.50
CA PRO A 194 -12.50 -0.39 -4.54
C PRO A 194 -11.44 0.70 -4.41
N VAL A 195 -11.88 1.95 -4.24
CA VAL A 195 -11.02 3.08 -3.83
C VAL A 195 -11.74 3.90 -2.77
N TRP A 196 -10.99 4.44 -1.83
CA TRP A 196 -11.53 5.26 -0.74
C TRP A 196 -11.98 6.62 -1.25
N GLN A 197 -13.15 7.08 -0.79
CA GLN A 197 -13.52 8.48 -0.93
C GLN A 197 -12.59 9.35 -0.08
N LYS A 198 -12.38 10.59 -0.48
CA LYS A 198 -11.45 11.54 0.17
C LYS A 198 -11.67 11.68 1.69
N ASP A 199 -12.91 11.61 2.14
CA ASP A 199 -13.31 11.78 3.54
C ASP A 199 -13.34 10.48 4.36
N ASN A 200 -12.90 9.37 3.78
CA ASN A 200 -12.97 8.02 4.37
C ASN A 200 -14.39 7.57 4.79
N LYS A 201 -15.47 8.22 4.30
CA LYS A 201 -16.85 7.86 4.68
C LYS A 201 -17.52 6.89 3.72
N GLY A 202 -16.79 6.47 2.68
CA GLY A 202 -17.30 5.55 1.68
C GLY A 202 -16.22 5.11 0.69
N LEU A 203 -16.66 4.32 -0.27
CA LEU A 203 -15.85 3.80 -1.36
C LEU A 203 -16.47 4.14 -2.70
N VAL A 204 -15.63 4.20 -3.74
CA VAL A 204 -16.04 4.06 -5.14
C VAL A 204 -15.55 2.69 -5.60
N TYR A 205 -16.34 1.96 -6.36
CA TYR A 205 -15.99 0.63 -6.84
C TYR A 205 -16.66 0.34 -8.19
N VAL A 206 -16.22 -0.73 -8.84
CA VAL A 206 -16.79 -1.25 -10.10
C VAL A 206 -17.75 -2.38 -9.80
N SER A 207 -18.96 -2.34 -10.37
CA SER A 207 -19.94 -3.42 -10.30
C SER A 207 -20.39 -3.88 -11.69
N PHE A 208 -20.60 -5.19 -11.83
CA PHE A 208 -21.09 -5.84 -13.03
C PHE A 208 -22.59 -6.14 -12.98
N ARG A 209 -23.37 -5.45 -12.15
CA ARG A 209 -24.81 -5.76 -11.94
C ARG A 209 -25.70 -5.56 -13.17
N HIS A 210 -25.21 -4.94 -14.23
CA HIS A 210 -25.89 -4.82 -15.52
C HIS A 210 -25.11 -5.55 -16.64
N ASN A 211 -24.40 -6.63 -16.31
CA ASN A 211 -23.55 -7.42 -17.21
C ASN A 211 -22.43 -6.62 -17.91
N ARG A 212 -22.10 -5.46 -17.35
CA ARG A 212 -21.02 -4.57 -17.81
C ARG A 212 -20.43 -3.80 -16.62
N PRO A 213 -19.14 -3.44 -16.67
CA PRO A 213 -18.52 -2.70 -15.59
C PRO A 213 -19.04 -1.27 -15.53
N ASN A 214 -19.59 -0.88 -14.38
CA ASN A 214 -19.98 0.48 -14.09
C ASN A 214 -19.54 0.90 -12.69
N LEU A 215 -19.28 2.20 -12.53
CA LEU A 215 -18.85 2.77 -11.25
C LEU A 215 -20.04 3.03 -10.33
N TYR A 216 -19.84 2.73 -9.06
CA TYR A 216 -20.75 3.00 -7.97
C TYR A 216 -20.03 3.66 -6.81
N ALA A 217 -20.67 4.59 -6.14
CA ALA A 217 -20.25 5.10 -4.84
C ALA A 217 -21.13 4.49 -3.75
N ILE A 218 -20.51 4.04 -2.65
CA ILE A 218 -21.22 3.54 -1.47
C ILE A 218 -20.72 4.25 -0.22
N SER A 219 -21.63 4.83 0.56
CA SER A 219 -21.32 5.37 1.88
C SER A 219 -21.38 4.28 2.94
N PHE A 220 -20.63 4.43 4.02
CA PHE A 220 -20.72 3.49 5.15
C PHE A 220 -22.03 3.57 5.93
N GLY A 221 -22.86 4.57 5.65
CA GLY A 221 -24.27 4.64 6.05
C GLY A 221 -25.24 3.83 5.19
N GLY A 222 -24.72 3.10 4.17
CA GLY A 222 -25.49 2.18 3.32
C GLY A 222 -26.10 2.82 2.07
N LYS A 223 -25.93 4.13 1.85
CA LYS A 223 -26.40 4.77 0.61
C LYS A 223 -25.45 4.42 -0.54
N GLU A 224 -26.02 3.84 -1.59
CA GLU A 224 -25.32 3.50 -2.84
C GLU A 224 -25.85 4.38 -3.99
N THR A 225 -24.96 4.79 -4.89
CA THR A 225 -25.29 5.66 -6.02
C THR A 225 -24.49 5.23 -7.25
N PRO A 226 -25.15 4.94 -8.39
CA PRO A 226 -24.46 4.73 -9.66
C PRO A 226 -23.81 6.05 -10.12
N LEU A 227 -22.62 5.94 -10.73
CA LEU A 227 -21.86 7.09 -11.21
C LEU A 227 -21.71 7.03 -12.73
N PHE A 228 -21.83 8.19 -13.39
CA PHE A 228 -21.52 8.37 -14.82
C PHE A 228 -22.21 7.35 -15.74
N THR A 229 -23.50 7.13 -15.54
CA THR A 229 -24.33 6.13 -16.24
C THR A 229 -24.49 6.40 -17.75
N GLN A 230 -24.13 7.59 -18.21
CA GLN A 230 -24.09 7.96 -19.63
C GLN A 230 -23.04 7.20 -20.44
N PHE A 231 -22.02 6.60 -19.81
CA PHE A 231 -20.98 5.84 -20.49
C PHE A 231 -21.30 4.34 -20.52
N PRO A 232 -20.91 3.63 -21.61
CA PRO A 232 -21.24 2.21 -21.75
C PRO A 232 -20.49 1.31 -20.76
N GLN A 233 -19.22 1.61 -20.48
CA GLN A 233 -18.37 0.87 -19.53
C GLN A 233 -17.43 1.82 -18.82
N THR A 234 -17.43 1.74 -17.48
CA THR A 234 -16.54 2.56 -16.63
C THR A 234 -15.83 1.71 -15.58
N PHE A 235 -14.52 1.91 -15.40
CA PHE A 235 -13.70 1.13 -14.46
C PHE A 235 -12.43 1.89 -14.04
N SER A 236 -11.57 1.25 -13.23
CA SER A 236 -10.31 1.81 -12.70
C SER A 236 -10.48 3.21 -12.09
N PRO A 237 -11.32 3.37 -11.06
CA PRO A 237 -11.50 4.66 -10.40
C PRO A 237 -10.26 5.12 -9.64
N ALA A 238 -10.01 6.44 -9.61
CA ALA A 238 -8.99 7.09 -8.77
C ALA A 238 -9.52 8.41 -8.23
N VAL A 239 -9.61 8.53 -6.91
CA VAL A 239 -10.14 9.72 -6.23
C VAL A 239 -9.04 10.75 -6.01
N ASN A 240 -9.28 11.99 -6.41
CA ASN A 240 -8.37 13.10 -6.16
C ASN A 240 -8.27 13.39 -4.64
N PRO A 241 -7.07 13.36 -4.06
CA PRO A 241 -6.89 13.53 -2.61
C PRO A 241 -7.23 14.95 -2.12
N LYS A 242 -7.23 15.94 -2.99
CA LYS A 242 -7.51 17.35 -2.63
C LYS A 242 -8.97 17.74 -2.87
N THR A 243 -9.50 17.40 -4.06
CA THR A 243 -10.86 17.85 -4.48
C THR A 243 -11.94 16.81 -4.28
N GLY A 244 -11.57 15.49 -4.34
CA GLY A 244 -12.53 14.39 -4.36
C GLY A 244 -13.11 14.12 -5.76
N GLU A 245 -12.64 14.81 -6.81
CA GLU A 245 -12.95 14.46 -8.21
C GLU A 245 -12.46 13.05 -8.54
N LEU A 246 -13.08 12.44 -9.53
CA LEU A 246 -12.75 11.08 -9.94
C LEU A 246 -12.08 11.08 -11.32
N LEU A 247 -10.94 10.40 -11.44
CA LEU A 247 -10.48 9.89 -12.71
C LEU A 247 -10.96 8.45 -12.85
N PHE A 248 -11.30 8.05 -14.06
CA PHE A 248 -11.73 6.68 -14.36
C PHE A 248 -11.55 6.38 -15.84
N SER A 249 -11.47 5.10 -16.16
CA SER A 249 -11.37 4.62 -17.52
C SER A 249 -12.76 4.38 -18.11
N VAL A 250 -12.96 4.78 -19.37
CA VAL A 250 -14.16 4.54 -20.17
C VAL A 250 -13.76 3.72 -21.39
N THR A 251 -14.43 2.60 -21.63
CA THR A 251 -14.30 1.88 -22.90
C THR A 251 -15.50 2.13 -23.78
N GLU A 252 -15.25 2.67 -24.96
CA GLU A 252 -16.25 2.92 -25.98
C GLU A 252 -15.66 2.62 -27.36
N SER A 253 -16.42 1.91 -28.21
CA SER A 253 -16.00 1.54 -29.57
C SER A 253 -14.61 0.87 -29.64
N GLY A 254 -14.30 0.02 -28.67
CA GLY A 254 -13.03 -0.74 -28.59
C GLY A 254 -11.82 0.04 -28.14
N LYS A 255 -11.99 1.30 -27.74
CA LYS A 255 -10.93 2.17 -27.21
C LYS A 255 -11.18 2.51 -25.75
N THR A 256 -10.11 2.49 -24.96
CA THR A 256 -10.17 2.85 -23.53
C THR A 256 -9.44 4.16 -23.27
N GLU A 257 -10.12 5.10 -22.66
CA GLU A 257 -9.61 6.45 -22.41
C GLU A 257 -9.93 6.90 -20.98
N ILE A 258 -9.12 7.82 -20.45
CA ILE A 258 -9.32 8.36 -19.10
C ILE A 258 -10.21 9.60 -19.16
N TYR A 259 -11.20 9.61 -18.29
CA TYR A 259 -12.13 10.72 -18.06
C TYR A 259 -11.98 11.28 -16.64
N ARG A 260 -12.24 12.59 -16.51
CA ARG A 260 -12.34 13.29 -15.23
C ARG A 260 -13.81 13.62 -14.96
N GLY A 261 -14.31 13.27 -13.78
CA GLY A 261 -15.70 13.46 -13.43
C GLY A 261 -15.90 14.06 -12.04
N ASP A 262 -16.97 14.87 -11.94
CA ASP A 262 -17.50 15.37 -10.68
C ASP A 262 -18.62 14.42 -10.22
N MET A 263 -18.39 13.68 -9.15
CA MET A 263 -19.34 12.70 -8.61
C MET A 263 -20.65 13.34 -8.10
N LYS A 264 -20.61 14.61 -7.68
CA LYS A 264 -21.82 15.32 -7.18
C LYS A 264 -22.70 15.81 -8.31
N LYS A 265 -22.08 16.33 -9.39
CA LYS A 265 -22.79 16.83 -10.58
C LYS A 265 -23.15 15.71 -11.55
N GLY A 266 -22.50 14.54 -11.47
CA GLY A 266 -22.67 13.44 -12.43
C GLY A 266 -22.10 13.75 -13.82
N THR A 267 -21.32 14.82 -13.98
CA THR A 267 -20.71 15.23 -15.25
C THR A 267 -19.29 14.73 -15.35
N ALA A 268 -18.87 14.37 -16.54
CA ALA A 268 -17.50 13.97 -16.81
C ALA A 268 -17.06 14.41 -18.21
N GLN A 269 -15.79 14.65 -18.37
CA GLN A 269 -15.14 15.01 -19.63
C GLN A 269 -13.86 14.20 -19.85
N LYS A 270 -13.48 14.01 -21.09
CA LYS A 270 -12.23 13.35 -21.45
C LYS A 270 -11.04 14.12 -20.86
N PHE A 271 -10.17 13.39 -20.16
CA PHE A 271 -9.01 13.98 -19.51
C PHE A 271 -7.79 14.01 -20.43
N LEU A 272 -7.56 12.91 -21.19
CA LEU A 272 -6.44 12.78 -22.11
C LEU A 272 -6.90 12.59 -23.54
N HIS A 273 -6.22 13.23 -24.50
CA HIS A 273 -6.50 13.12 -25.93
C HIS A 273 -5.38 12.36 -26.66
N LEU A 274 -5.18 11.08 -26.27
CA LEU A 274 -4.16 10.20 -26.86
C LEU A 274 -4.80 9.18 -27.81
N LYS A 275 -4.03 8.68 -28.78
CA LYS A 275 -4.52 7.68 -29.74
C LYS A 275 -4.52 6.24 -29.20
N SER A 276 -3.79 5.98 -28.11
CA SER A 276 -3.61 4.68 -27.45
C SER A 276 -4.64 4.43 -26.35
N ASN A 277 -4.70 3.20 -25.83
CA ASN A 277 -5.45 2.90 -24.63
C ASN A 277 -4.77 3.52 -23.39
N GLN A 278 -5.60 3.97 -22.46
CA GLN A 278 -5.16 4.50 -21.16
C GLN A 278 -6.04 3.92 -20.05
N VAL A 279 -5.40 3.33 -19.04
CA VAL A 279 -6.08 2.67 -17.93
C VAL A 279 -5.37 2.95 -16.61
N SER A 280 -6.02 2.58 -15.50
CA SER A 280 -5.44 2.60 -14.15
C SER A 280 -4.86 3.96 -13.76
N PRO A 281 -5.64 5.06 -13.85
CA PRO A 281 -5.17 6.36 -13.38
C PRO A 281 -4.87 6.34 -11.88
N SER A 282 -3.89 7.14 -11.44
CA SER A 282 -3.55 7.33 -10.03
C SER A 282 -3.10 8.76 -9.80
N TRP A 283 -3.73 9.46 -8.88
CA TRP A 283 -3.39 10.83 -8.51
C TRP A 283 -2.11 10.91 -7.68
N SER A 284 -1.28 11.88 -7.96
CA SER A 284 -0.21 12.25 -7.04
C SER A 284 -0.78 12.76 -5.71
N PRO A 285 -0.05 12.65 -4.58
CA PRO A 285 -0.55 13.10 -3.27
C PRO A 285 -0.84 14.61 -3.23
N PHE A 286 -0.19 15.37 -4.09
CA PHE A 286 -0.37 16.82 -4.22
C PHE A 286 -1.41 17.20 -5.28
N ALA A 287 -1.97 16.23 -6.00
CA ALA A 287 -2.90 16.41 -7.12
C ALA A 287 -2.32 17.25 -8.28
N SER A 288 -1.02 17.32 -8.41
CA SER A 288 -0.32 18.03 -9.49
C SER A 288 -0.13 17.19 -10.74
N GLU A 289 -0.08 15.86 -10.59
CA GLU A 289 0.16 14.92 -11.65
C GLU A 289 -0.72 13.67 -11.51
N VAL A 290 -0.81 12.92 -12.59
CA VAL A 290 -1.55 11.65 -12.69
C VAL A 290 -0.65 10.59 -13.33
N LEU A 291 -0.50 9.42 -12.69
CA LEU A 291 0.03 8.22 -13.35
C LEU A 291 -1.08 7.54 -14.14
N PHE A 292 -0.72 6.86 -15.20
CA PHE A 292 -1.61 5.97 -15.94
C PHE A 292 -0.81 4.91 -16.69
N SER A 293 -1.45 3.79 -17.00
CA SER A 293 -0.87 2.76 -17.85
C SER A 293 -1.35 2.96 -19.29
N SER A 294 -0.44 2.84 -20.27
CA SER A 294 -0.76 2.98 -21.70
C SER A 294 0.08 2.08 -22.57
N ASP A 295 -0.53 1.56 -23.64
CA ASP A 295 0.09 0.74 -24.70
C ASP A 295 0.70 1.58 -25.82
N ARG A 296 0.80 2.90 -25.69
CA ARG A 296 1.28 3.83 -26.72
C ARG A 296 2.69 3.57 -27.23
N GLY A 297 3.49 2.85 -26.48
CA GLY A 297 4.84 2.41 -26.82
C GLY A 297 4.92 0.98 -27.33
N GLY A 298 3.77 0.32 -27.66
CA GLY A 298 3.68 -1.05 -28.14
C GLY A 298 3.25 -2.04 -27.05
N SER A 299 3.71 -1.88 -25.82
CA SER A 299 3.29 -2.67 -24.65
C SER A 299 2.91 -1.74 -23.48
N PRO A 300 2.07 -2.22 -22.54
CA PRO A 300 1.65 -1.42 -21.40
C PRO A 300 2.85 -0.95 -20.56
N GLN A 301 2.92 0.37 -20.35
CA GLN A 301 3.93 1.03 -19.56
C GLN A 301 3.27 2.11 -18.70
N VAL A 302 3.95 2.50 -17.60
CA VAL A 302 3.50 3.59 -16.74
C VAL A 302 3.99 4.92 -17.28
N TYR A 303 3.07 5.86 -17.39
CA TYR A 303 3.30 7.26 -17.78
C TYR A 303 2.82 8.20 -16.69
N ALA A 304 3.37 9.39 -16.64
CA ALA A 304 2.87 10.52 -15.85
C ALA A 304 2.40 11.64 -16.78
N VAL A 305 1.46 12.42 -16.30
CA VAL A 305 0.91 13.58 -16.99
C VAL A 305 0.56 14.67 -15.99
N GLY A 306 0.67 15.94 -16.36
CA GLY A 306 0.21 17.04 -15.54
C GLY A 306 -1.30 16.98 -15.25
N ASN A 307 -1.72 17.60 -14.17
CA ASN A 307 -3.14 17.68 -13.78
C ASN A 307 -4.04 18.35 -14.83
N ASP A 308 -3.47 19.14 -15.71
CA ASP A 308 -4.14 19.78 -16.86
C ASP A 308 -4.20 18.90 -18.12
N GLY A 309 -3.61 17.70 -18.08
CA GLY A 309 -3.54 16.77 -19.21
C GLY A 309 -2.35 17.02 -20.15
N THR A 310 -1.40 17.89 -19.79
CA THR A 310 -0.19 18.19 -20.56
C THR A 310 1.05 17.46 -20.02
N ASP A 311 2.18 17.58 -20.71
CA ASP A 311 3.49 17.06 -20.29
C ASP A 311 3.53 15.55 -20.03
N VAL A 312 2.96 14.77 -20.95
CA VAL A 312 2.97 13.31 -20.88
C VAL A 312 4.39 12.78 -21.01
N ARG A 313 4.87 12.08 -19.97
CA ARG A 313 6.18 11.43 -19.98
C ARG A 313 6.10 9.97 -19.55
N ARG A 314 6.98 9.13 -20.08
CA ARG A 314 7.11 7.74 -19.69
C ARG A 314 7.91 7.64 -18.38
N ILE A 315 7.50 6.77 -17.46
CA ILE A 315 8.18 6.51 -16.19
C ILE A 315 8.90 5.15 -16.21
N THR A 316 8.27 4.10 -16.74
CA THR A 316 8.87 2.76 -16.75
C THR A 316 9.51 2.45 -18.10
N PHE A 317 10.78 2.05 -18.08
CA PHE A 317 11.56 1.73 -19.28
C PHE A 317 12.02 0.27 -19.32
N MET A 318 12.07 -0.41 -18.17
CA MET A 318 12.41 -1.82 -18.06
C MET A 318 11.16 -2.70 -18.03
N GLY A 319 11.32 -3.97 -18.45
CA GLY A 319 10.21 -4.92 -18.53
C GLY A 319 9.30 -4.67 -19.72
N HIS A 320 8.55 -5.72 -20.10
CA HIS A 320 7.64 -5.68 -21.25
C HIS A 320 6.21 -5.26 -20.88
N TYR A 321 5.87 -5.32 -19.59
CA TYR A 321 4.52 -5.04 -19.11
C TYR A 321 4.59 -4.42 -17.72
N ASN A 322 4.18 -3.15 -17.60
CA ASN A 322 4.15 -2.41 -16.35
C ASN A 322 2.79 -1.72 -16.18
N GLU A 323 2.13 -1.93 -15.05
CA GLU A 323 0.80 -1.40 -14.80
C GLU A 323 0.51 -1.09 -13.33
N ARG A 324 -0.65 -0.48 -13.08
CA ARG A 324 -1.24 -0.24 -11.74
C ARG A 324 -0.27 0.43 -10.77
N ALA A 325 0.32 1.50 -11.25
CA ALA A 325 1.23 2.29 -10.43
C ALA A 325 0.47 3.10 -9.38
N SER A 326 1.08 3.23 -8.20
CA SER A 326 0.61 4.06 -7.09
C SER A 326 1.74 4.96 -6.60
N TRP A 327 1.42 6.21 -6.32
CA TRP A 327 2.36 7.20 -5.79
C TRP A 327 2.69 6.92 -4.33
N SER A 328 3.96 7.14 -3.94
CA SER A 328 4.31 7.30 -2.54
C SER A 328 3.61 8.54 -1.97
N PRO A 329 3.26 8.57 -0.66
CA PRO A 329 2.68 9.76 -0.04
C PRO A 329 3.61 10.98 -0.05
N GLU A 330 4.91 10.78 -0.16
CA GLU A 330 5.93 11.83 -0.29
C GLU A 330 5.99 12.40 -1.72
N GLY A 331 5.42 11.67 -2.70
CA GLY A 331 5.37 12.09 -4.12
C GLY A 331 6.71 11.98 -4.85
N ASP A 332 7.68 11.26 -4.30
CA ASP A 332 9.04 11.09 -4.82
C ASP A 332 9.25 9.79 -5.62
N ARG A 333 8.40 8.80 -5.39
CA ARG A 333 8.50 7.45 -5.96
C ARG A 333 7.14 6.90 -6.37
N ILE A 334 7.18 5.85 -7.18
CA ILE A 334 6.01 5.02 -7.47
C ILE A 334 6.29 3.56 -7.10
N VAL A 335 5.23 2.83 -6.77
CA VAL A 335 5.20 1.37 -6.72
C VAL A 335 4.30 0.88 -7.85
N TYR A 336 4.67 -0.20 -8.53
CA TYR A 336 3.93 -0.71 -9.68
C TYR A 336 4.06 -2.24 -9.82
N THR A 337 3.17 -2.83 -10.60
CA THR A 337 3.26 -4.24 -11.00
C THR A 337 4.00 -4.35 -12.33
N SER A 338 5.00 -5.21 -12.39
CA SER A 338 5.74 -5.54 -13.60
C SER A 338 5.68 -7.03 -13.88
N MET A 339 5.54 -7.42 -15.16
CA MET A 339 5.67 -8.80 -15.59
C MET A 339 7.13 -9.07 -15.95
N ASP A 340 7.70 -10.03 -15.26
CA ASP A 340 9.06 -10.52 -15.48
C ASP A 340 9.04 -12.05 -15.54
N ASP A 341 9.61 -12.64 -16.58
CA ASP A 341 9.61 -14.09 -16.84
C ASP A 341 8.24 -14.76 -16.68
N GLY A 342 7.17 -14.07 -17.14
CA GLY A 342 5.79 -14.56 -17.08
C GLY A 342 5.16 -14.50 -15.69
N LYS A 343 5.80 -13.89 -14.71
CA LYS A 343 5.26 -13.67 -13.35
C LYS A 343 5.14 -12.19 -13.04
N MET A 344 4.08 -11.85 -12.33
CA MET A 344 3.86 -10.50 -11.82
C MET A 344 4.66 -10.27 -10.55
N ASN A 345 5.43 -9.20 -10.50
CA ASN A 345 6.21 -8.78 -9.36
C ASN A 345 6.01 -7.29 -9.05
N ILE A 346 6.25 -6.91 -7.79
CA ILE A 346 6.17 -5.53 -7.34
C ILE A 346 7.54 -4.87 -7.46
N TYR A 347 7.55 -3.71 -8.09
CA TYR A 347 8.72 -2.87 -8.26
C TYR A 347 8.44 -1.46 -7.75
N THR A 348 9.49 -0.74 -7.40
CA THR A 348 9.46 0.70 -7.14
C THR A 348 10.54 1.41 -7.94
N CYS A 349 10.31 2.66 -8.32
CA CYS A 349 11.31 3.51 -8.95
C CYS A 349 11.08 5.00 -8.61
N ALA A 350 12.07 5.84 -8.86
CA ALA A 350 11.93 7.30 -8.83
C ALA A 350 11.08 7.79 -10.00
N LEU A 351 10.62 9.04 -9.95
CA LEU A 351 9.71 9.63 -10.95
C LEU A 351 10.36 9.88 -12.31
N ASP A 352 11.67 9.87 -12.39
CA ASP A 352 12.45 9.92 -13.64
C ASP A 352 12.71 8.53 -14.24
N GLY A 353 12.22 7.46 -13.61
CA GLY A 353 12.40 6.08 -14.02
C GLY A 353 13.72 5.46 -13.58
N THR A 354 14.50 6.15 -12.76
CA THR A 354 15.76 5.64 -12.16
C THR A 354 15.49 4.96 -10.82
N ASP A 355 16.54 4.47 -10.15
CA ASP A 355 16.51 3.84 -8.82
C ASP A 355 15.42 2.75 -8.73
N ILE A 356 15.44 1.84 -9.73
CA ILE A 356 14.49 0.74 -9.84
C ILE A 356 14.86 -0.33 -8.84
N THR A 357 13.91 -0.74 -8.02
CA THR A 357 14.08 -1.82 -7.04
C THR A 357 12.97 -2.84 -7.18
N GLN A 358 13.32 -4.12 -7.34
CA GLN A 358 12.40 -5.23 -7.26
C GLN A 358 12.10 -5.57 -5.80
N LEU A 359 10.84 -5.46 -5.37
CA LEU A 359 10.43 -5.70 -3.98
C LEU A 359 9.95 -7.12 -3.73
N THR A 360 9.52 -7.84 -4.78
CA THR A 360 9.10 -9.25 -4.68
C THR A 360 9.76 -10.09 -5.76
N SER A 361 10.19 -11.30 -5.41
CA SER A 361 10.74 -12.27 -6.34
C SER A 361 10.48 -13.71 -5.85
N ASN A 362 10.44 -14.68 -6.77
CA ASN A 362 10.32 -16.11 -6.46
C ASN A 362 9.17 -16.49 -5.50
N ALA A 363 8.08 -15.72 -5.50
CA ALA A 363 7.01 -15.84 -4.52
C ALA A 363 5.61 -15.78 -5.17
N GLY A 364 5.40 -16.51 -6.28
CA GLY A 364 4.15 -16.47 -7.06
C GLY A 364 3.94 -15.14 -7.76
N ASN A 365 2.68 -14.84 -8.12
CA ASN A 365 2.30 -13.55 -8.68
C ASN A 365 2.04 -12.54 -7.56
N ASN A 366 2.47 -11.31 -7.76
CA ASN A 366 2.35 -10.21 -6.82
C ASN A 366 1.80 -8.99 -7.56
N GLU A 367 0.64 -8.49 -7.17
CA GLU A 367 -0.13 -7.53 -7.95
C GLU A 367 -0.79 -6.45 -7.10
N HIS A 368 -1.24 -5.37 -7.75
CA HIS A 368 -2.05 -4.31 -7.16
C HIS A 368 -1.41 -3.66 -5.91
N PRO A 369 -0.19 -3.16 -6.00
CA PRO A 369 0.44 -2.53 -4.85
C PRO A 369 -0.21 -1.19 -4.51
N THR A 370 -0.29 -0.89 -3.22
CA THR A 370 -0.74 0.41 -2.70
C THR A 370 0.07 0.80 -1.48
N TRP A 371 0.48 2.07 -1.40
CA TRP A 371 1.20 2.60 -0.25
C TRP A 371 0.30 2.81 0.96
N SER A 372 0.85 2.63 2.16
CA SER A 372 0.26 3.18 3.39
C SER A 372 0.36 4.71 3.37
N PRO A 373 -0.54 5.43 4.06
CA PRO A 373 -0.55 6.89 4.02
C PRO A 373 0.67 7.56 4.69
N ASP A 374 1.49 6.81 5.44
CA ASP A 374 2.78 7.26 5.98
C ASP A 374 3.99 6.89 5.11
N GLY A 375 3.78 6.17 4.00
CA GLY A 375 4.84 5.77 3.07
C GLY A 375 5.84 4.74 3.60
N LYS A 376 5.53 4.03 4.69
CA LYS A 376 6.45 3.04 5.27
C LYS A 376 6.12 1.61 4.88
N LEU A 377 4.87 1.37 4.45
CA LEU A 377 4.35 0.05 4.11
C LEU A 377 3.74 0.05 2.71
N ILE A 378 3.70 -1.15 2.12
CA ILE A 378 3.02 -1.43 0.85
C ILE A 378 2.11 -2.64 1.08
N ALA A 379 0.81 -2.49 0.79
CA ALA A 379 -0.12 -3.61 0.71
C ALA A 379 -0.23 -4.07 -0.75
N PHE A 380 -0.32 -5.39 -0.95
CA PHE A 380 -0.41 -5.99 -2.29
C PHE A 380 -1.13 -7.34 -2.23
N ALA A 381 -1.60 -7.82 -3.37
CA ALA A 381 -2.16 -9.16 -3.51
C ALA A 381 -1.08 -10.15 -3.97
N SER A 382 -1.07 -11.36 -3.41
CA SER A 382 -0.13 -12.41 -3.81
C SER A 382 -0.75 -13.80 -3.69
N ASP A 383 -0.45 -14.67 -4.67
CA ASP A 383 -0.85 -16.08 -4.69
C ASP A 383 0.21 -17.02 -4.13
N ARG A 384 1.26 -16.49 -3.47
CA ARG A 384 2.39 -17.25 -2.88
C ARG A 384 1.99 -18.37 -1.92
N GLY A 385 0.80 -18.32 -1.35
CA GLY A 385 0.23 -19.34 -0.47
C GLY A 385 -0.84 -20.21 -1.15
N GLY A 386 -0.89 -20.24 -2.48
CA GLY A 386 -1.85 -20.96 -3.32
C GLY A 386 -2.94 -20.05 -3.87
N ASN A 387 -3.81 -19.49 -3.03
CA ASN A 387 -4.82 -18.51 -3.46
C ASN A 387 -4.36 -17.09 -3.14
N TYR A 388 -4.79 -16.13 -3.96
CA TYR A 388 -4.50 -14.72 -3.71
C TYR A 388 -4.96 -14.28 -2.33
N GLN A 389 -4.05 -13.64 -1.61
CA GLN A 389 -4.30 -13.02 -0.31
C GLN A 389 -3.65 -11.63 -0.28
N ILE A 390 -4.11 -10.80 0.64
CA ILE A 390 -3.48 -9.51 0.89
C ILE A 390 -2.31 -9.68 1.83
N TYR A 391 -1.19 -9.13 1.45
CA TYR A 391 0.05 -9.04 2.21
C TYR A 391 0.43 -7.59 2.44
N ILE A 392 1.15 -7.33 3.50
CA ILE A 392 1.84 -6.07 3.77
C ILE A 392 3.34 -6.35 3.82
N MET A 393 4.13 -5.45 3.27
CA MET A 393 5.59 -5.42 3.39
C MET A 393 6.07 -4.01 3.72
N ARG A 394 7.29 -3.88 4.20
CA ARG A 394 7.96 -2.58 4.32
C ARG A 394 8.28 -2.02 2.94
N LYS A 395 8.53 -0.71 2.86
CA LYS A 395 8.84 -0.03 1.59
C LYS A 395 10.09 -0.57 0.87
N ASP A 396 10.97 -1.27 1.60
CA ASP A 396 12.18 -1.94 1.06
C ASP A 396 11.93 -3.39 0.63
N GLY A 397 10.69 -3.89 0.66
CA GLY A 397 10.30 -5.26 0.33
C GLY A 397 10.45 -6.26 1.48
N SER A 398 11.03 -5.87 2.62
CA SER A 398 11.23 -6.75 3.76
C SER A 398 9.95 -6.89 4.62
N GLY A 399 9.94 -7.87 5.55
CA GLY A 399 8.87 -8.04 6.53
C GLY A 399 7.51 -8.42 5.94
N VAL A 400 7.49 -9.16 4.83
CA VAL A 400 6.26 -9.60 4.16
C VAL A 400 5.39 -10.40 5.11
N THR A 401 4.19 -9.89 5.39
CA THR A 401 3.24 -10.50 6.32
C THR A 401 1.87 -10.64 5.67
N ARG A 402 1.30 -11.84 5.71
CA ARG A 402 -0.07 -12.11 5.26
C ARG A 402 -1.07 -11.55 6.27
N ILE A 403 -2.07 -10.82 5.79
CA ILE A 403 -3.09 -10.19 6.63
C ILE A 403 -4.52 -10.68 6.36
N THR A 404 -4.76 -11.39 5.27
CA THR A 404 -6.07 -11.98 4.97
C THR A 404 -6.02 -13.49 4.87
N ASN A 405 -7.18 -14.11 5.10
CA ASN A 405 -7.42 -15.54 4.98
C ASN A 405 -8.71 -15.77 4.17
N GLY A 406 -8.94 -17.01 3.75
CA GLY A 406 -10.12 -17.39 2.99
C GLY A 406 -9.81 -17.83 1.57
N THR A 407 -10.79 -17.75 0.68
CA THR A 407 -10.70 -18.31 -0.68
C THR A 407 -9.82 -17.48 -1.60
N GLU A 408 -10.12 -16.19 -1.73
CA GLU A 408 -9.39 -15.27 -2.61
C GLU A 408 -9.59 -13.83 -2.11
N ASN A 409 -8.49 -13.07 -1.99
CA ASN A 409 -8.51 -11.67 -1.64
C ASN A 409 -7.54 -10.90 -2.56
N THR A 410 -8.02 -9.86 -3.26
CA THR A 410 -7.26 -9.12 -4.28
C THR A 410 -7.52 -7.62 -4.22
N SER A 411 -6.78 -6.85 -5.01
CA SER A 411 -6.99 -5.40 -5.23
C SER A 411 -7.11 -4.59 -3.94
N PRO A 412 -6.10 -4.63 -3.05
CA PRO A 412 -6.11 -3.80 -1.86
C PRO A 412 -6.01 -2.32 -2.21
N THR A 413 -6.65 -1.49 -1.38
CA THR A 413 -6.45 -0.05 -1.37
C THR A 413 -6.44 0.43 0.07
N TRP A 414 -5.51 1.33 0.39
CA TRP A 414 -5.32 1.85 1.73
C TRP A 414 -6.18 3.10 1.93
N SER A 415 -6.80 3.26 3.12
CA SER A 415 -7.51 4.48 3.46
C SER A 415 -6.54 5.65 3.65
N TRP A 416 -7.04 6.87 3.55
CA TRP A 416 -6.36 8.04 4.08
C TRP A 416 -6.27 7.95 5.60
N PHE A 417 -5.48 8.82 6.22
CA PHE A 417 -5.57 9.01 7.65
C PHE A 417 -6.98 9.45 8.05
N PHE A 418 -7.51 8.88 9.11
CA PHE A 418 -8.73 9.39 9.71
C PHE A 418 -8.43 10.64 10.52
N ASP A 419 -9.24 11.68 10.36
CA ASP A 419 -9.14 12.86 11.23
C ASP A 419 -9.47 12.44 12.66
N GLU A 420 -8.64 12.83 13.62
CA GLU A 420 -8.98 12.72 15.03
C GLU A 420 -10.27 13.52 15.25
N LYS A 421 -11.32 12.86 15.74
CA LYS A 421 -12.52 13.57 16.19
C LYS A 421 -12.06 14.59 17.22
N LYS A 422 -12.11 15.89 16.89
CA LYS A 422 -11.93 16.93 17.90
C LYS A 422 -12.92 16.59 19.03
N LYS A 423 -12.40 16.22 20.20
CA LYS A 423 -13.23 16.09 21.41
C LYS A 423 -13.87 17.47 21.62
N LYS A 424 -15.20 17.58 21.36
CA LYS A 424 -15.98 18.72 21.77
C LYS A 424 -16.21 18.64 23.26
#